data_79c5559af941f0c1f9a4325b01a71fe8
#
_entry.id   79c5559af941f0c1f9a4325b01a71fe8
#
_cell.length_a   1.000
_cell.length_b   1.000
_cell.length_c   1.000
_cell.angle_alpha   90.00
_cell.angle_beta   90.00
_cell.angle_gamma   90.00
#
_symmetry.space_group_name_H-M   'P 1'
#
loop_
_entity.id
_entity.type
_entity.pdbx_description
1 polymer ?
#
loop_
_entity_poly.entity_id
_entity_poly.type
_entity_poly.pdbx_seq_one_letter_code
_entity_poly.pdbx_strand_id
1 'polypeptide(L)'
;MNIRKLLFTLTLGFSLVTTSLLADDAKARAIMEKVDARDDGQTLEQDMLMVLIDKNGKKRNRDIKSYGKDFGDDEHRIMFFKSPADVKNTAFLTYDYDDSSRDDDQWLYLPALKKVKRIPSSDKSSSFMGSDFSYFDMTDRDLEDYDFKLLKETEVRGNKAWMIEAMPRSEQIIKESGYTKTIALVRQDNYMVVRSIGFMKNNKKKYLDITRLHKEKGVWLPDEMTMTTKKSKSTVHKTILKFSNIKLNKTIDDSMFTTRRLEKGI
;
A
#
# COMPACT_ATOMS: atom_id res chain seq x y z
N MET A 1 -23.15 -64.21 49.57
CA MET A 1 -24.01 -63.05 49.25
C MET A 1 -23.13 -62.03 48.51
N ASN A 2 -23.20 -62.03 47.19
CA ASN A 2 -22.29 -61.33 46.27
C ASN A 2 -22.67 -59.89 46.06
N ILE A 3 -21.78 -58.97 46.42
CA ILE A 3 -21.93 -57.54 46.06
C ILE A 3 -21.08 -57.28 44.83
N ARG A 4 -21.75 -57.09 43.69
CA ARG A 4 -21.14 -56.62 42.39
C ARG A 4 -20.79 -55.16 42.51
N LYS A 5 -19.50 -54.84 42.41
CA LYS A 5 -19.03 -53.43 42.17
C LYS A 5 -19.23 -53.06 40.73
N LEU A 6 -20.05 -52.02 40.50
CA LEU A 6 -20.27 -51.40 39.21
C LEU A 6 -19.21 -50.30 39.02
N LEU A 7 -18.23 -50.53 38.14
CA LEU A 7 -17.27 -49.51 37.70
C LEU A 7 -17.95 -48.64 36.65
N PHE A 8 -18.17 -47.36 36.97
CA PHE A 8 -18.53 -46.33 36.02
C PHE A 8 -17.26 -45.74 35.42
N THR A 9 -16.95 -46.08 34.17
CA THR A 9 -15.87 -45.47 33.40
C THR A 9 -16.39 -44.16 32.78
N LEU A 10 -15.97 -43.03 33.34
CA LEU A 10 -16.26 -41.71 32.82
C LEU A 10 -15.26 -41.41 31.68
N THR A 11 -15.67 -41.60 30.43
CA THR A 11 -14.91 -41.20 29.25
C THR A 11 -15.03 -39.71 29.08
N LEU A 12 -14.01 -38.97 29.50
CA LEU A 12 -13.86 -37.54 29.26
C LEU A 12 -13.53 -37.31 27.74
N GLY A 13 -14.53 -37.03 26.96
CA GLY A 13 -14.36 -36.64 25.55
C GLY A 13 -13.66 -35.27 25.46
N PHE A 14 -12.38 -35.29 25.16
CA PHE A 14 -11.60 -34.10 24.85
C PHE A 14 -11.94 -33.67 23.43
N SER A 15 -12.93 -32.77 23.28
CA SER A 15 -13.22 -32.13 22.02
C SER A 15 -12.06 -31.18 21.69
N LEU A 16 -11.13 -31.62 20.82
CA LEU A 16 -10.17 -30.73 20.19
C LEU A 16 -10.98 -29.70 19.33
N VAL A 17 -11.19 -28.52 19.88
CA VAL A 17 -11.56 -27.37 19.10
C VAL A 17 -10.31 -26.99 18.29
N THR A 18 -10.19 -27.50 17.08
CA THR A 18 -9.22 -26.99 16.12
C THR A 18 -9.65 -25.58 15.74
N THR A 19 -9.14 -24.59 16.46
CA THR A 19 -9.06 -23.24 15.93
C THR A 19 -8.19 -23.34 14.69
N SER A 20 -8.80 -23.25 13.52
CA SER A 20 -8.08 -23.01 12.27
C SER A 20 -7.42 -21.64 12.40
N LEU A 21 -6.23 -21.58 12.98
CA LEU A 21 -5.29 -20.49 12.72
C LEU A 21 -5.19 -20.44 11.21
N LEU A 22 -5.51 -19.31 10.61
CA LEU A 22 -5.27 -19.06 9.20
C LEU A 22 -3.75 -19.17 9.04
N ALA A 23 -3.29 -20.37 8.71
CA ALA A 23 -1.88 -20.61 8.48
C ALA A 23 -1.49 -19.88 7.21
N ASP A 24 -0.38 -19.16 7.26
CA ASP A 24 0.22 -18.52 6.11
C ASP A 24 0.44 -19.55 4.99
N ASP A 25 -0.12 -19.29 3.80
CA ASP A 25 0.02 -20.18 2.66
C ASP A 25 1.41 -19.96 2.04
N ALA A 26 2.26 -20.95 2.14
CA ALA A 26 3.64 -20.91 1.64
C ALA A 26 3.73 -20.52 0.15
N LYS A 27 2.77 -20.96 -0.70
CA LYS A 27 2.74 -20.54 -2.11
C LYS A 27 2.38 -19.07 -2.24
N ALA A 28 1.41 -18.59 -1.46
CA ALA A 28 1.03 -17.18 -1.48
C ALA A 28 2.16 -16.29 -0.95
N ARG A 29 2.83 -16.71 0.14
CA ARG A 29 4.00 -16.02 0.69
C ARG A 29 5.11 -15.90 -0.35
N ALA A 30 5.51 -17.00 -0.96
CA ALA A 30 6.56 -17.01 -1.99
C ALA A 30 6.22 -16.14 -3.23
N ILE A 31 4.93 -15.96 -3.55
CA ILE A 31 4.50 -15.02 -4.59
C ILE A 31 4.67 -13.58 -4.11
N MET A 32 4.28 -13.27 -2.85
CA MET A 32 4.39 -11.92 -2.32
C MET A 32 5.83 -11.49 -2.09
N GLU A 33 6.72 -12.40 -1.68
CA GLU A 33 8.18 -12.17 -1.65
C GLU A 33 8.73 -11.76 -3.02
N LYS A 34 8.21 -12.34 -4.11
CA LYS A 34 8.59 -11.95 -5.47
C LYS A 34 7.94 -10.63 -5.93
N VAL A 35 6.80 -10.26 -5.37
CA VAL A 35 6.19 -8.94 -5.58
C VAL A 35 7.06 -7.88 -4.94
N ASP A 36 7.52 -8.12 -3.74
CA ASP A 36 8.38 -7.27 -2.94
C ASP A 36 9.77 -7.11 -3.57
N ALA A 37 10.45 -8.20 -3.85
CA ALA A 37 11.78 -8.23 -4.48
C ALA A 37 11.78 -7.82 -5.97
N ARG A 38 10.72 -7.21 -6.49
CA ARG A 38 10.62 -6.79 -7.87
C ARG A 38 11.49 -5.56 -8.12
N ASP A 39 12.32 -5.62 -9.16
CA ASP A 39 13.10 -4.46 -9.60
C ASP A 39 12.17 -3.30 -10.00
N ASP A 40 12.31 -2.17 -9.37
CA ASP A 40 11.62 -0.91 -9.65
C ASP A 40 12.59 0.25 -9.95
N GLY A 41 13.90 -0.06 -9.97
CA GLY A 41 15.00 0.83 -10.32
C GLY A 41 15.59 1.53 -9.09
N GLN A 42 16.91 1.75 -9.10
CA GLN A 42 17.64 2.37 -7.99
C GLN A 42 17.30 3.85 -7.76
N THR A 43 16.87 4.54 -8.80
CA THR A 43 16.38 5.92 -8.71
C THR A 43 15.27 6.16 -9.69
N LEU A 44 14.28 6.95 -9.26
CA LEU A 44 13.12 7.32 -10.06
C LEU A 44 12.88 8.83 -9.98
N GLU A 45 12.86 9.50 -11.12
CA GLU A 45 12.35 10.87 -11.26
C GLU A 45 11.13 10.84 -12.18
N GLN A 46 10.01 11.45 -11.76
CA GLN A 46 8.81 11.48 -12.58
C GLN A 46 7.93 12.69 -12.30
N ASP A 47 7.09 13.05 -13.28
CA ASP A 47 5.97 13.94 -13.09
C ASP A 47 4.70 13.11 -12.84
N MET A 48 3.85 13.58 -11.93
CA MET A 48 2.61 12.93 -11.56
C MET A 48 1.46 13.94 -11.64
N LEU A 49 0.40 13.59 -12.38
CA LEU A 49 -0.88 14.29 -12.32
C LEU A 49 -1.84 13.52 -11.42
N MET A 50 -2.22 14.10 -10.28
CA MET A 50 -3.23 13.57 -9.39
C MET A 50 -4.57 14.23 -9.66
N VAL A 51 -5.56 13.44 -10.09
CA VAL A 51 -6.94 13.90 -10.36
C VAL A 51 -7.86 13.38 -9.25
N LEU A 52 -8.38 14.27 -8.45
CA LEU A 52 -9.33 14.00 -7.37
C LEU A 52 -10.76 14.21 -7.89
N ILE A 53 -11.64 13.21 -7.74
CA ILE A 53 -13.02 13.25 -8.25
C ILE A 53 -13.96 12.95 -7.10
N ASP A 54 -14.77 13.91 -6.73
CA ASP A 54 -15.77 13.76 -5.67
C ASP A 54 -17.02 12.98 -6.13
N LYS A 55 -17.95 12.72 -5.20
CA LYS A 55 -19.19 11.98 -5.48
C LYS A 55 -20.10 12.64 -6.53
N ASN A 56 -19.93 13.94 -6.77
CA ASN A 56 -20.70 14.71 -7.75
C ASN A 56 -19.99 14.81 -9.11
N GLY A 57 -18.80 14.19 -9.25
CA GLY A 57 -17.98 14.22 -10.46
C GLY A 57 -17.10 15.48 -10.60
N LYS A 58 -17.08 16.39 -9.61
CA LYS A 58 -16.21 17.56 -9.61
C LYS A 58 -14.76 17.11 -9.51
N LYS A 59 -13.92 17.62 -10.43
CA LYS A 59 -12.51 17.29 -10.53
C LYS A 59 -11.63 18.40 -9.95
N ARG A 60 -10.55 17.99 -9.28
CA ARG A 60 -9.44 18.85 -8.86
C ARG A 60 -8.15 18.19 -9.30
N ASN A 61 -7.30 18.92 -9.98
CA ASN A 61 -6.02 18.42 -10.48
C ASN A 61 -4.89 18.95 -9.60
N ARG A 62 -3.83 18.16 -9.46
CA ARG A 62 -2.59 18.54 -8.77
C ARG A 62 -1.41 18.04 -9.59
N ASP A 63 -0.50 18.95 -9.93
CA ASP A 63 0.75 18.59 -10.56
C ASP A 63 1.81 18.40 -9.49
N ILE A 64 2.48 17.26 -9.54
CA ILE A 64 3.46 16.82 -8.54
C ILE A 64 4.74 16.43 -9.27
N LYS A 65 5.89 16.80 -8.73
CA LYS A 65 7.19 16.26 -9.07
C LYS A 65 7.61 15.27 -8.00
N SER A 66 7.99 14.07 -8.38
CA SER A 66 8.41 13.02 -7.47
C SER A 66 9.81 12.52 -7.78
N TYR A 67 10.55 12.21 -6.72
CA TYR A 67 11.86 11.57 -6.76
C TYR A 67 11.86 10.41 -5.77
N GLY A 68 12.45 9.28 -6.16
CA GLY A 68 12.72 8.10 -5.34
C GLY A 68 14.17 7.70 -5.48
N LYS A 69 14.76 7.12 -4.44
CA LYS A 69 16.11 6.60 -4.43
C LYS A 69 16.29 5.54 -3.35
N ASP A 70 17.00 4.47 -3.71
CA ASP A 70 17.43 3.44 -2.77
C ASP A 70 18.65 3.90 -1.98
N PHE A 71 18.62 3.67 -0.69
CA PHE A 71 19.70 3.89 0.27
C PHE A 71 20.09 2.55 0.92
N GLY A 72 20.72 1.68 0.15
CA GLY A 72 20.90 0.29 0.51
C GLY A 72 19.59 -0.46 0.28
N ASP A 73 19.03 -1.06 1.33
CA ASP A 73 17.76 -1.78 1.27
C ASP A 73 16.56 -0.84 1.57
N ASP A 74 16.81 0.35 2.17
CA ASP A 74 15.78 1.36 2.43
C ASP A 74 15.46 2.17 1.17
N GLU A 75 14.21 2.62 1.00
CA GLU A 75 13.82 3.55 -0.06
C GLU A 75 13.41 4.92 0.52
N HIS A 76 13.94 5.99 -0.09
CA HIS A 76 13.50 7.36 0.23
C HIS A 76 12.76 7.98 -0.95
N ARG A 77 11.57 8.52 -0.69
CA ARG A 77 10.75 9.24 -1.69
C ARG A 77 10.44 10.66 -1.25
N ILE A 78 10.53 11.61 -2.18
CA ILE A 78 10.10 12.99 -1.95
C ILE A 78 9.19 13.48 -3.07
N MET A 79 8.10 14.14 -2.71
CA MET A 79 7.11 14.71 -3.63
C MET A 79 6.95 16.20 -3.38
N PHE A 80 6.86 16.97 -4.46
CA PHE A 80 6.63 18.42 -4.43
C PHE A 80 5.38 18.77 -5.22
N PHE A 81 4.41 19.38 -4.58
CA PHE A 81 3.20 19.87 -5.24
C PHE A 81 3.49 21.18 -5.95
N LYS A 82 3.34 21.20 -7.28
CA LYS A 82 3.63 22.35 -8.15
C LYS A 82 2.41 23.24 -8.37
N SER A 83 1.24 22.62 -8.42
CA SER A 83 -0.06 23.28 -8.64
C SER A 83 -1.20 22.45 -8.01
N PRO A 84 -2.39 23.04 -7.82
CA PRO A 84 -2.75 24.46 -7.91
C PRO A 84 -2.24 25.28 -6.72
N ALA A 85 -2.60 26.56 -6.66
CA ALA A 85 -2.06 27.52 -5.67
C ALA A 85 -2.32 27.13 -4.21
N ASP A 86 -3.44 26.46 -3.91
CA ASP A 86 -3.83 26.02 -2.56
C ASP A 86 -2.93 24.92 -2.00
N VAL A 87 -2.24 24.15 -2.84
CA VAL A 87 -1.30 23.10 -2.43
C VAL A 87 0.14 23.36 -2.91
N LYS A 88 0.36 24.41 -3.70
CA LYS A 88 1.69 24.72 -4.24
C LYS A 88 2.71 24.87 -3.13
N ASN A 89 3.91 24.31 -3.37
CA ASN A 89 5.04 24.25 -2.44
C ASN A 89 4.79 23.36 -1.20
N THR A 90 3.66 22.65 -1.11
CA THR A 90 3.56 21.51 -0.19
C THR A 90 4.56 20.45 -0.63
N ALA A 91 5.24 19.82 0.32
CA ALA A 91 6.17 18.74 0.05
C ALA A 91 5.97 17.59 1.03
N PHE A 92 6.21 16.36 0.58
CA PHE A 92 6.07 15.14 1.37
C PHE A 92 7.31 14.28 1.20
N LEU A 93 7.89 13.84 2.31
CA LEU A 93 9.08 12.98 2.35
C LEU A 93 8.72 11.70 3.07
N THR A 94 9.14 10.58 2.52
CA THR A 94 9.02 9.25 3.11
C THR A 94 10.40 8.62 3.19
N TYR A 95 10.72 8.00 4.33
CA TYR A 95 11.75 6.99 4.48
C TYR A 95 11.04 5.68 4.75
N ASP A 96 11.17 4.76 3.83
CA ASP A 96 10.63 3.42 3.84
C ASP A 96 11.77 2.48 4.21
N TYR A 97 11.68 1.85 5.37
CA TYR A 97 12.77 1.05 5.91
C TYR A 97 12.51 -0.43 5.62
N ASP A 98 13.54 -1.15 5.16
CA ASP A 98 13.49 -2.61 4.96
C ASP A 98 13.40 -3.37 6.30
N ASP A 99 13.93 -2.78 7.38
CA ASP A 99 13.84 -3.33 8.73
C ASP A 99 12.41 -3.20 9.29
N SER A 100 11.60 -4.26 9.21
CA SER A 100 10.23 -4.33 9.70
C SER A 100 10.06 -4.06 11.21
N SER A 101 11.15 -4.07 11.99
CA SER A 101 11.14 -3.69 13.41
C SER A 101 11.11 -2.17 13.60
N ARG A 102 11.28 -1.40 12.53
CA ARG A 102 11.36 0.06 12.51
C ARG A 102 10.20 0.65 11.73
N ASP A 103 9.43 1.52 12.39
CA ASP A 103 8.36 2.28 11.71
C ASP A 103 8.92 3.24 10.65
N ASP A 104 8.31 3.25 9.44
CA ASP A 104 8.63 4.24 8.41
C ASP A 104 8.42 5.66 8.91
N ASP A 105 9.29 6.54 8.43
CA ASP A 105 9.23 7.95 8.73
C ASP A 105 8.60 8.74 7.58
N GLN A 106 7.62 9.57 7.92
CA GLN A 106 6.93 10.41 6.94
C GLN A 106 6.82 11.85 7.45
N TRP A 107 7.13 12.82 6.58
CA TRP A 107 7.05 14.25 6.90
C TRP A 107 6.29 15.01 5.83
N LEU A 108 5.43 15.90 6.26
CA LEU A 108 4.66 16.81 5.42
C LEU A 108 5.05 18.25 5.72
N TYR A 109 5.53 18.99 4.73
CA TYR A 109 5.72 20.42 4.80
C TYR A 109 4.47 21.16 4.32
N LEU A 110 3.97 22.05 5.16
CA LEU A 110 2.80 22.88 4.88
C LEU A 110 3.25 24.34 4.75
N PRO A 111 3.34 24.92 3.55
CA PRO A 111 3.87 26.26 3.33
C PRO A 111 3.07 27.35 4.04
N ALA A 112 1.74 27.18 4.17
CA ALA A 112 0.90 28.12 4.92
C ALA A 112 1.27 28.21 6.41
N LEU A 113 1.82 27.15 6.98
CA LEU A 113 2.27 27.09 8.39
C LEU A 113 3.77 27.29 8.53
N LYS A 114 4.52 27.25 7.42
CA LYS A 114 5.99 27.24 7.37
C LYS A 114 6.58 26.18 8.32
N LYS A 115 5.95 24.99 8.36
CA LYS A 115 6.32 23.92 9.30
C LYS A 115 6.39 22.56 8.59
N VAL A 116 7.40 21.78 8.96
CA VAL A 116 7.46 20.34 8.70
C VAL A 116 6.76 19.62 9.86
N LYS A 117 5.80 18.78 9.53
CA LYS A 117 5.07 17.92 10.49
C LYS A 117 5.42 16.47 10.20
N ARG A 118 5.91 15.73 11.20
CA ARG A 118 6.02 14.26 11.11
C ARG A 118 4.61 13.66 11.21
N ILE A 119 4.33 12.67 10.38
CA ILE A 119 3.09 11.89 10.43
C ILE A 119 3.30 10.75 11.43
N PRO A 120 2.59 10.70 12.54
CA PRO A 120 2.71 9.60 13.49
C PRO A 120 2.04 8.33 12.93
N SER A 121 2.47 7.14 13.36
CA SER A 121 1.93 5.85 12.91
C SER A 121 0.41 5.76 13.10
N SER A 122 -0.14 6.37 14.18
CA SER A 122 -1.59 6.44 14.41
C SER A 122 -2.38 7.20 13.34
N ASP A 123 -1.74 8.06 12.57
CA ASP A 123 -2.35 8.90 11.53
C ASP A 123 -2.11 8.34 10.11
N LYS A 124 -1.29 7.28 9.96
CA LYS A 124 -0.96 6.69 8.65
C LYS A 124 -2.20 6.25 7.86
N SER A 125 -3.29 5.82 8.52
CA SER A 125 -4.57 5.49 7.84
C SER A 125 -5.35 6.70 7.31
N SER A 126 -4.94 7.91 7.66
CA SER A 126 -5.59 9.14 7.19
C SER A 126 -5.33 9.39 5.71
N SER A 127 -6.25 10.12 5.08
CA SER A 127 -6.18 10.44 3.64
C SER A 127 -4.95 11.30 3.32
N PHE A 128 -4.11 10.83 2.40
CA PHE A 128 -2.99 11.61 1.85
C PHE A 128 -3.51 12.78 1.02
N MET A 129 -3.33 13.99 1.53
CA MET A 129 -3.70 15.22 0.82
C MET A 129 -5.14 15.22 0.28
N GLY A 130 -6.09 14.55 0.95
CA GLY A 130 -7.49 14.47 0.54
C GLY A 130 -7.75 13.58 -0.68
N SER A 131 -6.81 12.69 -1.02
CA SER A 131 -6.96 11.65 -2.03
C SER A 131 -7.59 10.39 -1.43
N ASP A 132 -7.82 9.36 -2.26
CA ASP A 132 -8.23 8.04 -1.80
C ASP A 132 -7.06 7.21 -1.25
N PHE A 133 -5.83 7.61 -1.52
CA PHE A 133 -4.66 7.02 -0.89
C PHE A 133 -4.54 7.52 0.56
N SER A 134 -4.05 6.69 1.45
CA SER A 134 -3.67 7.07 2.81
C SER A 134 -2.16 7.34 2.87
N TYR A 135 -1.67 7.87 3.97
CA TYR A 135 -0.23 7.95 4.21
C TYR A 135 0.39 6.55 4.25
N PHE A 136 -0.33 5.55 4.78
CA PHE A 136 0.09 4.15 4.75
C PHE A 136 0.26 3.59 3.32
N ASP A 137 -0.56 4.04 2.35
CA ASP A 137 -0.44 3.61 0.95
C ASP A 137 0.76 4.25 0.23
N MET A 138 1.57 5.10 0.91
CA MET A 138 2.76 5.76 0.37
C MET A 138 4.07 5.04 0.69
N THR A 139 4.03 3.99 1.51
CA THR A 139 5.14 3.08 1.83
C THR A 139 4.80 1.68 1.36
N ASP A 140 5.81 0.83 1.27
CA ASP A 140 5.63 -0.58 1.00
C ASP A 140 5.04 -1.30 2.23
N ARG A 141 4.72 -2.56 2.09
CA ARG A 141 4.09 -3.34 3.15
C ARG A 141 5.07 -4.38 3.63
N ASP A 142 5.42 -4.32 4.89
CA ASP A 142 6.18 -5.37 5.53
C ASP A 142 5.45 -6.71 5.41
N LEU A 143 6.05 -7.68 4.74
CA LEU A 143 5.43 -8.99 4.55
C LEU A 143 5.19 -9.70 5.87
N GLU A 144 6.02 -9.44 6.87
CA GLU A 144 5.93 -10.02 8.21
C GLU A 144 4.65 -9.63 8.95
N ASP A 145 4.04 -8.50 8.57
CA ASP A 145 2.81 -8.00 9.16
C ASP A 145 1.54 -8.72 8.68
N TYR A 146 1.66 -9.63 7.70
CA TYR A 146 0.50 -10.25 7.06
C TYR A 146 0.62 -11.77 6.97
N ASP A 147 -0.54 -12.42 7.10
CA ASP A 147 -0.75 -13.80 6.64
C ASP A 147 -1.36 -13.75 5.24
N PHE A 148 -0.78 -14.53 4.33
CA PHE A 148 -1.21 -14.60 2.93
C PHE A 148 -1.96 -15.89 2.64
N LYS A 149 -2.92 -15.81 1.71
CA LYS A 149 -3.66 -16.97 1.22
C LYS A 149 -3.90 -16.86 -0.28
N LEU A 150 -3.50 -17.87 -1.02
CA LEU A 150 -3.85 -18.01 -2.44
C LEU A 150 -5.32 -18.45 -2.55
N LEU A 151 -6.18 -17.56 -3.01
CA LEU A 151 -7.61 -17.87 -3.16
C LEU A 151 -7.86 -18.67 -4.44
N LYS A 152 -7.24 -18.27 -5.55
CA LYS A 152 -7.33 -18.94 -6.85
C LYS A 152 -6.36 -18.36 -7.86
N GLU A 153 -6.17 -19.09 -8.94
CA GLU A 153 -5.64 -18.55 -10.19
C GLU A 153 -6.79 -17.99 -11.03
N THR A 154 -6.54 -16.91 -11.74
CA THR A 154 -7.54 -16.17 -12.51
C THR A 154 -6.88 -15.43 -13.67
N GLU A 155 -7.63 -14.57 -14.31
CA GLU A 155 -7.16 -13.71 -15.40
C GLU A 155 -7.56 -12.26 -15.15
N VAL A 156 -6.71 -11.33 -15.54
CA VAL A 156 -6.99 -9.89 -15.51
C VAL A 156 -6.50 -9.25 -16.80
N ARG A 157 -7.42 -8.70 -17.59
CA ARG A 157 -7.11 -8.05 -18.89
C ARG A 157 -6.27 -8.94 -19.82
N GLY A 158 -6.64 -10.23 -19.96
CA GLY A 158 -5.95 -11.18 -20.83
C GLY A 158 -4.63 -11.72 -20.28
N ASN A 159 -4.26 -11.41 -19.03
CA ASN A 159 -3.05 -11.91 -18.40
C ASN A 159 -3.40 -12.82 -17.23
N LYS A 160 -2.70 -13.97 -17.12
CA LYS A 160 -2.82 -14.86 -15.96
C LYS A 160 -2.43 -14.13 -14.70
N ALA A 161 -3.18 -14.34 -13.62
CA ALA A 161 -2.96 -13.70 -12.32
C ALA A 161 -3.28 -14.66 -11.18
N TRP A 162 -2.61 -14.44 -10.04
CA TRP A 162 -2.99 -15.00 -8.76
C TRP A 162 -3.89 -14.03 -8.01
N MET A 163 -4.95 -14.55 -7.38
CA MET A 163 -5.77 -13.81 -6.45
C MET A 163 -5.31 -14.17 -5.03
N ILE A 164 -4.71 -13.20 -4.35
CA ILE A 164 -4.11 -13.38 -3.01
C ILE A 164 -4.85 -12.52 -2.01
N GLU A 165 -5.27 -13.13 -0.89
CA GLU A 165 -5.76 -12.45 0.28
C GLU A 165 -4.61 -12.19 1.23
N ALA A 166 -4.52 -10.99 1.80
CA ALA A 166 -3.60 -10.64 2.88
C ALA A 166 -4.40 -10.18 4.10
N MET A 167 -4.14 -10.80 5.24
CA MET A 167 -4.75 -10.52 6.53
C MET A 167 -3.71 -9.93 7.47
N PRO A 168 -3.94 -8.73 8.02
CA PRO A 168 -3.04 -8.16 9.04
C PRO A 168 -2.95 -9.08 10.26
N ARG A 169 -1.73 -9.30 10.77
CA ARG A 169 -1.46 -10.13 11.95
C ARG A 169 -1.80 -9.47 13.27
N SER A 170 -1.99 -8.13 13.28
CA SER A 170 -2.26 -7.38 14.51
C SER A 170 -3.31 -6.29 14.33
N GLU A 171 -3.98 -5.94 15.44
CA GLU A 171 -4.87 -4.77 15.49
C GLU A 171 -4.12 -3.45 15.28
N GLN A 172 -2.82 -3.41 15.58
CA GLN A 172 -1.97 -2.26 15.33
C GLN A 172 -1.88 -2.00 13.82
N ILE A 173 -1.54 -3.01 13.02
CA ILE A 173 -1.47 -2.90 11.56
C ILE A 173 -2.84 -2.55 10.96
N ILE A 174 -3.95 -3.10 11.50
CA ILE A 174 -5.30 -2.70 11.09
C ILE A 174 -5.53 -1.20 11.36
N LYS A 175 -5.07 -0.69 12.49
CA LYS A 175 -5.23 0.73 12.85
C LYS A 175 -4.39 1.64 11.97
N GLU A 176 -3.14 1.27 11.71
CA GLU A 176 -2.19 2.05 10.92
C GLU A 176 -2.53 2.04 9.44
N SER A 177 -2.86 0.89 8.88
CA SER A 177 -3.25 0.75 7.48
C SER A 177 -4.68 1.21 7.18
N GLY A 178 -5.57 1.07 8.17
CA GLY A 178 -7.01 1.22 7.99
C GLY A 178 -7.68 0.03 7.31
N TYR A 179 -6.93 -1.02 6.94
CA TYR A 179 -7.43 -2.21 6.26
C TYR A 179 -7.61 -3.38 7.23
N THR A 180 -8.78 -4.02 7.20
CA THR A 180 -9.03 -5.27 7.93
C THR A 180 -8.58 -6.49 7.14
N LYS A 181 -8.51 -6.39 5.83
CA LYS A 181 -7.88 -7.32 4.88
C LYS A 181 -7.73 -6.69 3.51
N THR A 182 -6.90 -7.28 2.67
CA THR A 182 -6.82 -6.93 1.24
C THR A 182 -6.90 -8.18 0.37
N ILE A 183 -7.42 -8.02 -0.86
CA ILE A 183 -7.37 -9.04 -1.90
C ILE A 183 -6.70 -8.41 -3.11
N ALA A 184 -5.61 -8.98 -3.57
CA ALA A 184 -4.82 -8.49 -4.69
C ALA A 184 -4.86 -9.44 -5.87
N LEU A 185 -4.79 -8.90 -7.09
CA LEU A 185 -4.51 -9.63 -8.33
C LEU A 185 -3.07 -9.35 -8.72
N VAL A 186 -2.22 -10.36 -8.61
CA VAL A 186 -0.80 -10.33 -8.96
C VAL A 186 -0.62 -11.00 -10.32
N ARG A 187 -0.05 -10.31 -11.30
CA ARG A 187 0.23 -10.89 -12.61
C ARG A 187 1.32 -11.95 -12.52
N GLN A 188 1.13 -13.08 -13.24
CA GLN A 188 2.07 -14.21 -13.19
C GLN A 188 3.36 -13.97 -13.98
N ASP A 189 3.32 -13.08 -14.97
CA ASP A 189 4.43 -12.82 -15.88
C ASP A 189 5.44 -11.78 -15.35
N ASN A 190 5.03 -10.94 -14.39
CA ASN A 190 5.86 -9.82 -13.94
C ASN A 190 5.68 -9.45 -12.46
N TYR A 191 4.92 -10.20 -11.70
CA TYR A 191 4.63 -10.00 -10.28
C TYR A 191 4.05 -8.62 -9.91
N MET A 192 3.53 -7.85 -10.89
CA MET A 192 2.85 -6.59 -10.60
C MET A 192 1.49 -6.83 -9.96
N VAL A 193 1.22 -6.16 -8.85
CA VAL A 193 -0.14 -6.01 -8.32
C VAL A 193 -0.89 -5.04 -9.21
N VAL A 194 -1.79 -5.55 -10.05
CA VAL A 194 -2.52 -4.71 -11.02
C VAL A 194 -3.91 -4.32 -10.57
N ARG A 195 -4.43 -4.98 -9.55
CA ARG A 195 -5.71 -4.67 -8.93
C ARG A 195 -5.72 -5.11 -7.47
N SER A 196 -6.33 -4.31 -6.60
CA SER A 196 -6.59 -4.75 -5.24
C SER A 196 -7.91 -4.20 -4.69
N ILE A 197 -8.43 -4.87 -3.66
CA ILE A 197 -9.58 -4.44 -2.86
C ILE A 197 -9.14 -4.43 -1.41
N GLY A 198 -9.06 -3.25 -0.81
CA GLY A 198 -8.86 -3.06 0.62
C GLY A 198 -10.21 -2.96 1.33
N PHE A 199 -10.43 -3.85 2.30
CA PHE A 199 -11.62 -3.84 3.15
C PHE A 199 -11.34 -3.01 4.39
N MET A 200 -12.23 -2.09 4.71
CA MET A 200 -12.10 -1.17 5.85
C MET A 200 -13.29 -1.34 6.80
N LYS A 201 -13.18 -0.83 8.02
CA LYS A 201 -14.32 -0.74 8.95
C LYS A 201 -15.46 0.08 8.32
N ASN A 202 -16.68 -0.07 8.85
CA ASN A 202 -17.89 0.67 8.44
C ASN A 202 -18.30 0.46 6.96
N ASN A 203 -18.14 -0.76 6.43
CA ASN A 203 -18.50 -1.14 5.05
C ASN A 203 -17.86 -0.25 3.97
N LYS A 204 -16.72 0.34 4.26
CA LYS A 204 -15.91 1.02 3.26
C LYS A 204 -14.95 0.04 2.59
N LYS A 205 -14.70 0.26 1.31
CA LYS A 205 -13.70 -0.46 0.53
C LYS A 205 -12.95 0.51 -0.36
N LYS A 206 -11.65 0.28 -0.52
CA LYS A 206 -10.83 0.93 -1.54
C LYS A 206 -10.53 -0.06 -2.66
N TYR A 207 -10.63 0.39 -3.89
CA TYR A 207 -10.35 -0.40 -5.09
C TYR A 207 -9.19 0.25 -5.83
N LEU A 208 -8.04 -0.40 -5.82
CA LEU A 208 -6.91 -0.03 -6.67
C LEU A 208 -7.06 -0.72 -8.02
N ASP A 209 -6.82 -0.01 -9.10
CA ASP A 209 -6.77 -0.52 -10.46
C ASP A 209 -5.66 0.15 -11.25
N ILE A 210 -4.63 -0.60 -11.64
CA ILE A 210 -3.55 -0.16 -12.52
C ILE A 210 -3.95 -0.57 -13.94
N THR A 211 -4.37 0.41 -14.74
CA THR A 211 -4.98 0.15 -16.05
C THR A 211 -3.97 0.05 -17.18
N ARG A 212 -2.83 0.72 -17.04
CA ARG A 212 -1.77 0.74 -18.04
C ARG A 212 -0.42 0.54 -17.38
N LEU A 213 0.39 -0.31 -18.00
CA LEU A 213 1.77 -0.61 -17.63
C LEU A 213 2.64 -0.51 -18.86
N HIS A 214 3.86 -0.07 -18.70
CA HIS A 214 4.91 -0.17 -19.70
C HIS A 214 6.20 -0.71 -19.08
N LYS A 215 7.14 -1.10 -19.92
CA LYS A 215 8.45 -1.55 -19.49
C LYS A 215 9.50 -0.55 -19.94
N GLU A 216 10.21 0.05 -18.99
CA GLU A 216 11.30 1.00 -19.23
C GLU A 216 12.61 0.40 -18.70
N LYS A 217 13.60 0.22 -19.55
CA LYS A 217 14.93 -0.37 -19.21
C LYS A 217 14.87 -1.69 -18.41
N GLY A 218 13.88 -2.51 -18.68
CA GLY A 218 13.69 -3.79 -17.96
C GLY A 218 12.72 -3.72 -16.80
N VAL A 219 12.44 -2.56 -16.26
CA VAL A 219 11.55 -2.32 -15.11
C VAL A 219 10.10 -2.12 -15.57
N TRP A 220 9.13 -2.78 -14.90
CA TRP A 220 7.71 -2.58 -15.13
C TRP A 220 7.18 -1.43 -14.28
N LEU A 221 6.59 -0.43 -14.94
CA LEU A 221 6.08 0.80 -14.33
C LEU A 221 4.61 1.03 -14.69
N PRO A 222 3.80 1.61 -13.78
CA PRO A 222 2.46 2.06 -14.10
C PRO A 222 2.49 3.39 -14.86
N ASP A 223 1.66 3.52 -15.92
CA ASP A 223 1.34 4.82 -16.54
C ASP A 223 0.18 5.51 -15.84
N GLU A 224 -0.76 4.69 -15.36
CA GLU A 224 -1.97 5.19 -14.71
C GLU A 224 -2.47 4.20 -13.68
N MET A 225 -2.77 4.71 -12.49
CA MET A 225 -3.46 3.97 -11.45
C MET A 225 -4.66 4.75 -10.92
N THR A 226 -5.69 4.03 -10.51
CA THR A 226 -6.91 4.60 -9.94
C THR A 226 -7.18 3.98 -8.59
N MET A 227 -7.42 4.81 -7.58
CA MET A 227 -7.96 4.38 -6.30
C MET A 227 -9.40 4.89 -6.18
N THR A 228 -10.35 4.00 -5.89
CA THR A 228 -11.76 4.36 -5.72
C THR A 228 -12.25 3.94 -4.35
N THR A 229 -12.74 4.88 -3.57
CA THR A 229 -13.38 4.61 -2.28
C THR A 229 -14.88 4.42 -2.47
N LYS A 230 -15.41 3.28 -1.99
CA LYS A 230 -16.84 2.99 -1.96
C LYS A 230 -17.30 2.80 -0.53
N LYS A 231 -18.52 3.25 -0.25
CA LYS A 231 -19.27 2.91 0.96
C LYS A 231 -20.54 2.14 0.52
N SER A 232 -20.64 0.88 0.92
CA SER A 232 -21.63 -0.05 0.37
C SER A 232 -21.50 -0.14 -1.17
N LYS A 233 -22.55 0.21 -1.91
CA LYS A 233 -22.54 0.21 -3.40
C LYS A 233 -22.19 1.55 -4.03
N SER A 234 -22.11 2.63 -3.25
CA SER A 234 -21.93 4.00 -3.75
C SER A 234 -20.46 4.40 -3.79
N THR A 235 -20.02 5.00 -4.89
CA THR A 235 -18.71 5.66 -4.97
C THR A 235 -18.74 6.93 -4.16
N VAL A 236 -17.79 7.08 -3.23
CA VAL A 236 -17.63 8.27 -2.38
C VAL A 236 -16.66 9.25 -3.01
N HIS A 237 -15.54 8.72 -3.51
CA HIS A 237 -14.45 9.49 -4.08
C HIS A 237 -13.61 8.61 -5.02
N LYS A 238 -12.89 9.21 -5.95
CA LYS A 238 -11.94 8.55 -6.84
C LYS A 238 -10.72 9.44 -7.04
N THR A 239 -9.54 8.83 -6.97
CA THR A 239 -8.27 9.46 -7.31
C THR A 239 -7.64 8.72 -8.48
N ILE A 240 -7.20 9.47 -9.50
CA ILE A 240 -6.43 8.95 -10.63
C ILE A 240 -5.03 9.55 -10.54
N LEU A 241 -4.00 8.71 -10.57
CA LEU A 241 -2.61 9.11 -10.73
C LEU A 241 -2.16 8.77 -12.15
N LYS A 242 -1.58 9.76 -12.84
CA LYS A 242 -0.98 9.58 -14.16
C LYS A 242 0.47 9.96 -14.07
N PHE A 243 1.34 9.07 -14.54
CA PHE A 243 2.78 9.23 -14.49
C PHE A 243 3.31 9.59 -15.87
N SER A 244 4.30 10.47 -15.91
CA SER A 244 4.95 10.92 -17.15
C SER A 244 6.37 11.41 -16.88
N ASN A 245 7.15 11.63 -17.96
CA ASN A 245 8.53 12.10 -17.87
C ASN A 245 9.39 11.27 -16.92
N ILE A 246 9.18 9.95 -16.98
CA ILE A 246 9.86 8.98 -16.11
C ILE A 246 11.33 8.89 -16.51
N LYS A 247 12.22 8.97 -15.52
CA LYS A 247 13.66 8.78 -15.68
C LYS A 247 14.15 7.81 -14.61
N LEU A 248 14.56 6.63 -15.04
CA LEU A 248 15.11 5.58 -14.19
C LEU A 248 16.63 5.63 -14.16
N ASN A 249 17.20 5.27 -13.01
CA ASN A 249 18.63 5.02 -12.80
C ASN A 249 19.48 6.22 -13.23
N LYS A 250 19.05 7.44 -12.83
CA LYS A 250 19.80 8.68 -12.98
C LYS A 250 20.37 9.12 -11.64
N THR A 251 21.51 9.76 -11.66
CA THR A 251 22.11 10.31 -10.43
C THR A 251 21.17 11.35 -9.82
N ILE A 252 20.78 11.12 -8.56
CA ILE A 252 20.04 12.05 -7.73
C ILE A 252 20.86 12.28 -6.46
N ASP A 253 21.11 13.54 -6.12
CA ASP A 253 21.89 13.92 -4.94
C ASP A 253 21.13 13.54 -3.65
N ASP A 254 21.82 12.96 -2.68
CA ASP A 254 21.23 12.50 -1.41
C ASP A 254 20.60 13.65 -0.61
N SER A 255 21.10 14.88 -0.76
CA SER A 255 20.52 16.06 -0.13
C SER A 255 19.10 16.39 -0.58
N MET A 256 18.62 15.74 -1.68
CA MET A 256 17.23 15.82 -2.12
C MET A 256 16.29 15.22 -1.07
N PHE A 257 16.70 14.14 -0.39
CA PHE A 257 15.88 13.35 0.51
C PHE A 257 16.07 13.77 1.98
N THR A 258 15.96 15.07 2.26
CA THR A 258 16.13 15.61 3.63
C THR A 258 14.93 16.47 4.03
N THR A 259 14.62 16.51 5.32
CA THR A 259 13.58 17.40 5.86
C THR A 259 13.85 18.88 5.54
N ARG A 260 15.14 19.28 5.45
CA ARG A 260 15.51 20.62 4.99
C ARG A 260 15.09 20.89 3.55
N ARG A 261 15.10 19.84 2.68
CA ARG A 261 14.67 19.97 1.28
C ARG A 261 13.17 20.22 1.16
N LEU A 262 12.36 19.67 2.08
CA LEU A 262 10.92 19.93 2.12
C LEU A 262 10.61 21.43 2.19
N GLU A 263 11.36 22.17 3.00
CA GLU A 263 11.15 23.62 3.19
C GLU A 263 11.65 24.44 2.01
N LYS A 264 12.75 24.00 1.39
CA LYS A 264 13.36 24.73 0.26
C LYS A 264 12.58 24.57 -1.03
N GLY A 265 11.86 23.46 -1.18
CA GLY A 265 11.19 23.11 -2.42
C GLY A 265 12.16 22.65 -3.52
N ILE A 266 11.68 22.62 -4.77
CA ILE A 266 12.47 22.27 -5.96
C ILE A 266 13.22 23.49 -6.47
#